data_7b643c59bb40baf9c4b58dd6e91d7a1a
#
_entry.id   7b643c59bb40baf9c4b58dd6e91d7a1a
#
_cell.length_a   1.000
_cell.length_b   1.000
_cell.length_c   1.000
_cell.angle_alpha   90.00
_cell.angle_beta   90.00
_cell.angle_gamma   90.00
#
_symmetry.space_group_name_H-M   'P 1'
#
loop_
_entity.id
_entity.type
_entity.pdbx_description
1 polymer ?
#
loop_
_entity_poly.entity_id
_entity_poly.type
_entity_poly.pdbx_seq_one_letter_code
_entity_poly.pdbx_strand_id
1 'polypeptide(L)'
;DVKRVVADTPKDAQRVFFSATLPTEIERIVNRYLVNPVKVAIESRTTTGENIEQRIVRVDGGAKLEAVARILEVEPVDAAIVFVRTRAACTTLVEQLTARGVNAAGLSGDLDQSLRERTITRLKRGKVDVLIATDVAARGLDVPRITHVINYDLPQDAEAYTHRIGRTGRAGRSGIAITFAGFREGRKVGWMEQATGQKMTEMPLPDEAAIRAHR
;
A
#
# COMPACT_ATOMS: atom_id res chain seq x y z
N ASP A 1 17.59 0.10 18.41
CA ASP A 1 17.26 1.30 19.21
C ASP A 1 16.36 1.01 20.42
N VAL A 2 15.50 -0.03 20.39
CA VAL A 2 14.70 -0.45 21.55
C VAL A 2 15.58 -0.72 22.79
N LYS A 3 16.73 -1.37 22.62
CA LYS A 3 17.70 -1.62 23.71
C LYS A 3 18.12 -0.35 24.44
N ARG A 4 18.41 0.72 23.69
CA ARG A 4 18.88 1.99 24.23
C ARG A 4 17.75 2.67 25.03
N VAL A 5 16.57 2.76 24.46
CA VAL A 5 15.40 3.35 25.13
C VAL A 5 15.08 2.61 26.44
N VAL A 6 15.11 1.27 26.41
CA VAL A 6 14.85 0.45 27.61
C VAL A 6 15.95 0.61 28.66
N ALA A 7 17.22 0.76 28.25
CA ALA A 7 18.35 0.97 29.17
C ALA A 7 18.26 2.32 29.88
N ASP A 8 17.77 3.34 29.21
CA ASP A 8 17.61 4.70 29.76
C ASP A 8 16.30 4.89 30.56
N THR A 9 15.44 3.85 30.60
CA THR A 9 14.16 3.89 31.32
C THR A 9 14.33 3.36 32.75
N PRO A 10 13.73 3.99 33.79
CA PRO A 10 13.74 3.48 35.16
C PRO A 10 13.27 2.00 35.23
N LYS A 11 13.90 1.23 36.14
CA LYS A 11 13.62 -0.22 36.24
C LYS A 11 12.20 -0.54 36.67
N ASP A 12 11.58 0.35 37.43
CA ASP A 12 10.21 0.28 37.96
C ASP A 12 9.15 0.89 37.04
N ALA A 13 9.57 1.46 35.87
CA ALA A 13 8.64 2.03 34.93
C ALA A 13 7.75 0.95 34.29
N GLN A 14 6.47 1.22 34.19
CA GLN A 14 5.53 0.38 33.43
C GLN A 14 5.89 0.46 31.95
N ARG A 15 6.04 -0.71 31.32
CA ARG A 15 6.36 -0.83 29.89
C ARG A 15 5.19 -1.39 29.14
N VAL A 16 4.82 -0.74 28.03
CA VAL A 16 3.71 -1.15 27.18
C VAL A 16 4.21 -1.19 25.73
N PHE A 17 3.87 -2.26 25.01
CA PHE A 17 4.15 -2.41 23.59
C PHE A 17 2.84 -2.41 22.82
N PHE A 18 2.79 -1.58 21.77
CA PHE A 18 1.70 -1.57 20.81
C PHE A 18 2.20 -2.04 19.45
N SER A 19 1.53 -3.01 18.84
CA SER A 19 1.81 -3.47 17.50
C SER A 19 0.52 -3.92 16.84
N ALA A 20 0.38 -3.66 15.55
CA ALA A 20 -0.76 -4.18 14.77
C ALA A 20 -0.66 -5.68 14.53
N THR A 21 0.56 -6.21 14.45
CA THR A 21 0.87 -7.63 14.26
C THR A 21 1.93 -8.06 15.27
N LEU A 22 1.97 -9.35 15.61
CA LEU A 22 2.96 -9.92 16.52
C LEU A 22 3.81 -10.99 15.79
N PRO A 23 4.65 -10.59 14.82
CA PRO A 23 5.60 -11.53 14.22
C PRO A 23 6.62 -12.00 15.26
N THR A 24 7.23 -13.15 15.00
CA THR A 24 8.16 -13.80 15.94
C THR A 24 9.28 -12.88 16.44
N GLU A 25 9.72 -11.93 15.63
CA GLU A 25 10.73 -10.94 16.03
C GLU A 25 10.20 -9.98 17.11
N ILE A 26 8.97 -9.52 16.97
CA ILE A 26 8.32 -8.66 17.97
C ILE A 26 8.02 -9.44 19.24
N GLU A 27 7.58 -10.70 19.14
CA GLU A 27 7.39 -11.56 20.32
C GLU A 27 8.69 -11.76 21.10
N ARG A 28 9.83 -11.92 20.41
CA ARG A 28 11.15 -11.99 21.07
C ARG A 28 11.49 -10.71 21.82
N ILE A 29 11.16 -9.55 21.27
CA ILE A 29 11.36 -8.24 21.93
C ILE A 29 10.46 -8.15 23.16
N VAL A 30 9.18 -8.46 23.03
CA VAL A 30 8.22 -8.47 24.14
C VAL A 30 8.71 -9.36 25.26
N ASN A 31 9.05 -10.63 24.98
CA ASN A 31 9.51 -11.60 25.98
C ASN A 31 10.84 -11.21 26.63
N ARG A 32 11.65 -10.40 25.94
CA ARG A 32 12.94 -9.94 26.48
C ARG A 32 12.82 -8.76 27.44
N TYR A 33 11.86 -7.86 27.20
CA TYR A 33 11.79 -6.58 27.89
C TYR A 33 10.56 -6.40 28.79
N LEU A 34 9.58 -7.26 28.69
CA LEU A 34 8.41 -7.26 29.56
C LEU A 34 8.46 -8.45 30.52
N VAL A 35 8.05 -8.22 31.76
CA VAL A 35 7.92 -9.27 32.80
C VAL A 35 6.43 -9.54 33.00
N ASN A 36 6.01 -10.78 32.77
CA ASN A 36 4.61 -11.21 32.87
C ASN A 36 3.61 -10.27 32.17
N PRO A 37 3.80 -9.97 30.87
CA PRO A 37 2.95 -9.03 30.18
C PRO A 37 1.52 -9.55 30.03
N VAL A 38 0.56 -8.67 30.25
CA VAL A 38 -0.84 -8.94 29.87
C VAL A 38 -0.99 -8.65 28.40
N LYS A 39 -1.39 -9.66 27.63
CA LYS A 39 -1.67 -9.53 26.19
C LYS A 39 -3.12 -9.11 26.01
N VAL A 40 -3.33 -7.88 25.54
CA VAL A 40 -4.64 -7.40 25.10
C VAL A 40 -4.66 -7.44 23.59
N ALA A 41 -5.41 -8.37 23.01
CA ALA A 41 -5.62 -8.48 21.58
C ALA A 41 -7.03 -8.00 21.23
N ILE A 42 -7.14 -7.05 20.33
CA ILE A 42 -8.41 -6.71 19.71
C ILE A 42 -8.53 -7.65 18.51
N GLU A 43 -9.41 -8.63 18.60
CA GLU A 43 -9.78 -9.43 17.43
C GLU A 43 -10.49 -8.50 16.45
N SER A 44 -9.74 -8.00 15.50
CA SER A 44 -10.32 -7.30 14.36
C SER A 44 -11.12 -8.33 13.55
N ARG A 45 -12.44 -8.34 13.72
CA ARG A 45 -13.35 -9.12 12.87
C ARG A 45 -13.40 -8.61 11.43
N THR A 46 -12.83 -7.46 11.16
CA THR A 46 -12.64 -6.96 9.80
C THR A 46 -11.37 -7.55 9.23
N THR A 47 -11.50 -8.64 8.52
CA THR A 47 -10.47 -9.07 7.58
C THR A 47 -10.20 -7.87 6.67
N THR A 48 -8.98 -7.32 6.75
CA THR A 48 -8.56 -6.25 5.84
C THR A 48 -8.77 -6.79 4.44
N GLY A 49 -9.81 -6.32 3.76
CA GLY A 49 -10.13 -6.82 2.43
C GLY A 49 -11.61 -7.08 2.15
N GLU A 50 -12.48 -7.26 3.15
CA GLU A 50 -13.91 -7.53 2.90
C GLU A 50 -14.59 -6.47 2.03
N ASN A 51 -14.17 -5.21 2.16
CA ASN A 51 -14.69 -4.09 1.36
C ASN A 51 -13.75 -3.71 0.20
N ILE A 52 -12.73 -4.55 -0.11
CA ILE A 52 -11.75 -4.26 -1.15
C ILE A 52 -11.86 -5.32 -2.23
N GLU A 53 -12.28 -4.90 -3.40
CA GLU A 53 -12.23 -5.75 -4.59
C GLU A 53 -10.78 -5.92 -5.03
N GLN A 54 -10.31 -7.17 -5.11
CA GLN A 54 -8.94 -7.48 -5.45
C GLN A 54 -8.86 -8.01 -6.89
N ARG A 55 -8.12 -7.27 -7.73
CA ARG A 55 -7.93 -7.60 -9.15
C ARG A 55 -6.45 -7.85 -9.45
N ILE A 56 -6.20 -8.70 -10.43
CA ILE A 56 -4.86 -8.99 -10.93
C ILE A 56 -4.78 -8.71 -12.42
N VAL A 57 -3.73 -8.01 -12.82
CA VAL A 57 -3.37 -7.78 -14.23
C VAL A 57 -2.10 -8.55 -14.53
N ARG A 58 -2.17 -9.45 -15.52
CA ARG A 58 -1.00 -10.20 -15.99
C ARG A 58 -0.21 -9.33 -16.96
N VAL A 59 0.96 -8.87 -16.49
CA VAL A 59 1.79 -7.94 -17.24
C VAL A 59 3.26 -8.12 -16.90
N ASP A 60 4.10 -8.15 -17.91
CA ASP A 60 5.55 -8.17 -17.75
C ASP A 60 6.14 -6.76 -17.63
N GLY A 61 7.36 -6.68 -17.08
CA GLY A 61 7.99 -5.42 -16.64
C GLY A 61 7.94 -4.27 -17.67
N GLY A 62 8.19 -4.55 -18.95
CA GLY A 62 8.19 -3.52 -20.01
C GLY A 62 6.83 -2.90 -20.32
N ALA A 63 5.74 -3.61 -20.04
CA ALA A 63 4.38 -3.15 -20.33
C ALA A 63 3.67 -2.49 -19.12
N LYS A 64 4.27 -2.51 -17.94
CA LYS A 64 3.63 -1.99 -16.72
C LYS A 64 3.27 -0.50 -16.78
N LEU A 65 4.13 0.33 -17.37
CA LEU A 65 3.87 1.76 -17.51
C LEU A 65 2.63 2.03 -18.35
N GLU A 66 2.52 1.35 -19.48
CA GLU A 66 1.36 1.46 -20.36
C GLU A 66 0.10 0.92 -19.66
N ALA A 67 0.24 -0.20 -18.96
CA ALA A 67 -0.86 -0.79 -18.19
C ALA A 67 -1.41 0.16 -17.13
N VAL A 68 -0.56 0.76 -16.30
CA VAL A 68 -1.01 1.70 -15.26
C VAL A 68 -1.64 2.95 -15.86
N ALA A 69 -1.08 3.48 -16.95
CA ALA A 69 -1.64 4.65 -17.62
C ALA A 69 -3.06 4.39 -18.15
N ARG A 70 -3.27 3.26 -18.85
CA ARG A 70 -4.59 2.85 -19.36
C ARG A 70 -5.62 2.61 -18.25
N ILE A 71 -5.20 1.96 -17.17
CA ILE A 71 -6.07 1.73 -16.01
C ILE A 71 -6.50 3.05 -15.38
N LEU A 72 -5.57 3.98 -15.15
CA LEU A 72 -5.87 5.29 -14.59
C LEU A 72 -6.77 6.15 -15.49
N GLU A 73 -6.81 5.88 -16.80
CA GLU A 73 -7.66 6.58 -17.75
C GLU A 73 -9.09 6.04 -17.78
N VAL A 74 -9.28 4.72 -17.54
CA VAL A 74 -10.58 4.04 -17.70
C VAL A 74 -11.30 3.83 -16.36
N GLU A 75 -10.55 3.55 -15.29
CA GLU A 75 -11.16 3.30 -13.97
C GLU A 75 -11.67 4.62 -13.34
N PRO A 76 -12.77 4.57 -12.58
CA PRO A 76 -13.33 5.75 -11.91
C PRO A 76 -12.51 6.11 -10.67
N VAL A 77 -11.29 6.59 -10.88
CA VAL A 77 -10.33 6.92 -9.82
C VAL A 77 -10.62 8.30 -9.25
N ASP A 78 -11.00 8.38 -7.97
CA ASP A 78 -10.98 9.66 -7.24
C ASP A 78 -9.55 9.98 -6.79
N ALA A 79 -8.90 9.03 -6.09
CA ALA A 79 -7.47 9.06 -5.85
C ALA A 79 -6.90 7.65 -5.86
N ALA A 80 -5.67 7.51 -6.34
CA ALA A 80 -4.92 6.26 -6.32
C ALA A 80 -3.61 6.37 -5.55
N ILE A 81 -3.20 5.27 -4.94
CA ILE A 81 -1.82 5.07 -4.50
C ILE A 81 -1.19 3.94 -5.30
N VAL A 82 -0.04 4.22 -5.91
CA VAL A 82 0.73 3.27 -6.72
C VAL A 82 1.98 2.87 -5.96
N PHE A 83 2.08 1.60 -5.59
CA PHE A 83 3.22 1.09 -4.85
C PHE A 83 4.34 0.60 -5.76
N VAL A 84 5.52 1.15 -5.56
CA VAL A 84 6.77 0.77 -6.22
C VAL A 84 7.79 0.28 -5.19
N ARG A 85 8.76 -0.51 -5.66
CA ARG A 85 9.75 -1.14 -4.77
C ARG A 85 10.84 -0.18 -4.30
N THR A 86 11.28 0.75 -5.16
CA THR A 86 12.43 1.59 -4.90
C THR A 86 12.12 3.07 -5.05
N ARG A 87 12.94 3.92 -4.45
CA ARG A 87 12.87 5.38 -4.58
C ARG A 87 13.10 5.83 -6.01
N ALA A 88 14.08 5.23 -6.69
CA ALA A 88 14.35 5.51 -8.10
C ALA A 88 13.14 5.20 -8.97
N ALA A 89 12.49 4.05 -8.76
CA ALA A 89 11.26 3.70 -9.48
C ALA A 89 10.12 4.69 -9.18
N CYS A 90 10.04 5.22 -7.95
CA CYS A 90 9.07 6.25 -7.59
C CYS A 90 9.28 7.53 -8.43
N THR A 91 10.49 8.07 -8.46
CA THR A 91 10.83 9.26 -9.25
C THR A 91 10.55 9.05 -10.73
N THR A 92 11.07 7.96 -11.29
CA THR A 92 10.89 7.65 -12.71
C THR A 92 9.41 7.50 -13.09
N LEU A 93 8.62 6.81 -12.27
CA LEU A 93 7.20 6.61 -12.57
C LEU A 93 6.39 7.91 -12.46
N VAL A 94 6.73 8.79 -11.51
CA VAL A 94 6.13 10.14 -11.41
C VAL A 94 6.36 10.92 -12.70
N GLU A 95 7.62 10.99 -13.16
CA GLU A 95 7.99 11.70 -14.39
C GLU A 95 7.24 11.14 -15.61
N GLN A 96 7.23 9.82 -15.75
CA GLN A 96 6.59 9.15 -16.88
C GLN A 96 5.07 9.31 -16.91
N LEU A 97 4.40 9.26 -15.76
CA LEU A 97 2.94 9.47 -15.67
C LEU A 97 2.58 10.94 -15.84
N THR A 98 3.37 11.85 -15.27
CA THR A 98 3.16 13.30 -15.46
C THR A 98 3.31 13.70 -16.93
N ALA A 99 4.31 13.12 -17.65
CA ALA A 99 4.47 13.35 -19.08
C ALA A 99 3.28 12.86 -19.92
N ARG A 100 2.45 11.95 -19.37
CA ARG A 100 1.18 11.49 -19.97
C ARG A 100 -0.05 12.27 -19.51
N GLY A 101 0.15 13.36 -18.75
CA GLY A 101 -0.93 14.21 -18.26
C GLY A 101 -1.57 13.74 -16.96
N VAL A 102 -1.05 12.69 -16.31
CA VAL A 102 -1.55 12.24 -15.00
C VAL A 102 -1.06 13.20 -13.92
N ASN A 103 -1.98 13.67 -13.08
CA ASN A 103 -1.66 14.55 -11.96
C ASN A 103 -1.07 13.71 -10.80
N ALA A 104 0.21 13.39 -10.93
CA ALA A 104 0.93 12.50 -10.04
C ALA A 104 1.92 13.21 -9.12
N ALA A 105 2.17 12.64 -7.95
CA ALA A 105 3.23 13.06 -7.03
C ALA A 105 3.91 11.85 -6.38
N GLY A 106 5.20 12.00 -6.04
CA GLY A 106 5.97 10.97 -5.37
C GLY A 106 5.99 11.14 -3.86
N LEU A 107 6.00 10.01 -3.14
CA LEU A 107 6.23 9.96 -1.71
C LEU A 107 7.30 8.91 -1.44
N SER A 108 8.53 9.35 -1.16
CA SER A 108 9.67 8.49 -0.84
C SER A 108 10.23 8.83 0.54
N GLY A 109 11.03 7.92 1.10
CA GLY A 109 11.57 8.08 2.46
C GLY A 109 12.60 9.20 2.62
N ASP A 110 13.04 9.85 1.53
CA ASP A 110 14.02 10.95 1.54
C ASP A 110 13.37 12.33 1.63
N LEU A 111 12.04 12.39 1.51
CA LEU A 111 11.33 13.65 1.65
C LEU A 111 11.42 14.12 3.10
N ASP A 112 11.74 15.40 3.28
CA ASP A 112 11.58 16.01 4.59
C ASP A 112 10.09 15.96 5.04
N GLN A 113 9.87 16.05 6.33
CA GLN A 113 8.54 15.92 6.92
C GLN A 113 7.57 16.99 6.37
N SER A 114 8.05 18.19 6.12
CA SER A 114 7.21 19.28 5.61
C SER A 114 6.73 19.04 4.20
N LEU A 115 7.61 18.53 3.34
CA LEU A 115 7.27 18.19 1.95
C LEU A 115 6.34 16.98 1.89
N ARG A 116 6.56 15.99 2.76
CA ARG A 116 5.66 14.85 2.95
C ARG A 116 4.24 15.31 3.30
N GLU A 117 4.10 16.17 4.31
CA GLU A 117 2.81 16.69 4.75
C GLU A 117 2.11 17.53 3.69
N ARG A 118 2.86 18.36 2.95
CA ARG A 118 2.34 19.12 1.81
C ARG A 118 1.80 18.17 0.72
N THR A 119 2.53 17.13 0.38
CA THR A 119 2.11 16.16 -0.65
C THR A 119 0.83 15.45 -0.22
N ILE A 120 0.76 14.99 1.02
CA ILE A 120 -0.45 14.36 1.58
C ILE A 120 -1.63 15.34 1.61
N THR A 121 -1.39 16.58 1.98
CA THR A 121 -2.43 17.63 1.98
C THR A 121 -2.95 17.91 0.56
N ARG A 122 -2.07 17.95 -0.44
CA ARG A 122 -2.45 18.10 -1.84
C ARG A 122 -3.31 16.93 -2.32
N LEU A 123 -2.95 15.70 -1.96
CA LEU A 123 -3.75 14.51 -2.25
C LEU A 123 -5.13 14.58 -1.59
N LYS A 124 -5.20 14.93 -0.30
CA LYS A 124 -6.47 15.10 0.44
C LYS A 124 -7.39 16.16 -0.19
N ARG A 125 -6.82 17.22 -0.75
CA ARG A 125 -7.56 18.33 -1.36
C ARG A 125 -7.85 18.17 -2.85
N GLY A 126 -7.54 17.01 -3.46
CA GLY A 126 -7.73 16.79 -4.89
C GLY A 126 -6.82 17.64 -5.79
N LYS A 127 -5.67 18.07 -5.27
CA LYS A 127 -4.62 18.75 -6.05
C LYS A 127 -3.56 17.78 -6.57
N VAL A 128 -3.66 16.53 -6.23
CA VAL A 128 -2.93 15.36 -6.74
C VAL A 128 -3.94 14.22 -6.75
N ASP A 129 -3.96 13.44 -7.80
CA ASP A 129 -4.89 12.32 -7.95
C ASP A 129 -4.18 10.97 -7.82
N VAL A 130 -2.91 10.92 -8.17
CA VAL A 130 -2.11 9.70 -8.09
C VAL A 130 -0.87 9.91 -7.24
N LEU A 131 -0.77 9.15 -6.15
CA LEU A 131 0.40 9.14 -5.28
C LEU A 131 1.24 7.91 -5.59
N ILE A 132 2.50 8.10 -5.98
CA ILE A 132 3.45 6.99 -6.16
C ILE A 132 4.31 6.89 -4.92
N ALA A 133 4.37 5.72 -4.27
CA ALA A 133 5.01 5.57 -2.98
C ALA A 133 5.73 4.23 -2.81
N THR A 134 6.75 4.24 -1.95
CA THR A 134 7.33 3.01 -1.38
C THR A 134 6.59 2.62 -0.11
N ASP A 135 6.68 1.36 0.31
CA ASP A 135 6.04 0.86 1.53
C ASP A 135 6.38 1.69 2.76
N VAL A 136 7.66 2.03 2.93
CA VAL A 136 8.14 2.84 4.07
C VAL A 136 7.50 4.22 4.07
N ALA A 137 7.43 4.86 2.92
CA ALA A 137 6.89 6.20 2.79
C ALA A 137 5.37 6.24 2.97
N ALA A 138 4.65 5.19 2.61
CA ALA A 138 3.20 5.10 2.74
C ALA A 138 2.72 4.70 4.14
N ARG A 139 3.63 4.38 5.08
CA ARG A 139 3.23 4.05 6.46
C ARG A 139 2.50 5.21 7.12
N GLY A 140 1.42 4.88 7.82
CA GLY A 140 0.59 5.87 8.50
C GLY A 140 -0.22 6.79 7.59
N LEU A 141 -0.17 6.58 6.26
CA LEU A 141 -1.00 7.36 5.34
C LEU A 141 -2.48 7.05 5.57
N ASP A 142 -3.22 8.10 5.92
CA ASP A 142 -4.67 8.06 6.09
C ASP A 142 -5.33 9.15 5.22
N VAL A 143 -5.83 8.73 4.07
CA VAL A 143 -6.49 9.60 3.09
C VAL A 143 -7.77 8.91 2.62
N PRO A 144 -8.94 9.33 3.15
CA PRO A 144 -10.21 8.65 2.88
C PRO A 144 -10.65 8.65 1.43
N ARG A 145 -10.15 9.58 0.60
CA ARG A 145 -10.50 9.63 -0.82
C ARG A 145 -9.79 8.61 -1.69
N ILE A 146 -8.82 7.84 -1.16
CA ILE A 146 -8.15 6.79 -1.94
C ILE A 146 -9.15 5.68 -2.25
N THR A 147 -9.55 5.61 -3.52
CA THR A 147 -10.43 4.57 -4.07
C THR A 147 -9.65 3.38 -4.60
N HIS A 148 -8.42 3.62 -5.09
CA HIS A 148 -7.61 2.60 -5.74
C HIS A 148 -6.23 2.45 -5.10
N VAL A 149 -5.81 1.20 -4.94
CA VAL A 149 -4.43 0.82 -4.63
C VAL A 149 -3.90 0.01 -5.80
N ILE A 150 -2.78 0.43 -6.38
CA ILE A 150 -2.13 -0.28 -7.48
C ILE A 150 -0.77 -0.79 -6.99
N ASN A 151 -0.60 -2.12 -6.92
CA ASN A 151 0.67 -2.75 -6.69
C ASN A 151 1.42 -2.86 -8.02
N TYR A 152 2.10 -1.78 -8.42
CA TYR A 152 2.93 -1.74 -9.63
C TYR A 152 4.10 -2.73 -9.53
N ASP A 153 4.70 -2.81 -8.35
CA ASP A 153 5.63 -3.86 -7.96
C ASP A 153 5.01 -4.71 -6.86
N LEU A 154 5.16 -6.03 -7.00
CA LEU A 154 4.70 -6.96 -5.98
C LEU A 154 5.33 -6.66 -4.62
N PRO A 155 4.57 -6.73 -3.53
CA PRO A 155 5.08 -6.61 -2.18
C PRO A 155 6.06 -7.75 -1.86
N GLN A 156 6.86 -7.56 -0.82
CA GLN A 156 7.86 -8.55 -0.40
C GLN A 156 7.21 -9.79 0.22
N ASP A 157 6.11 -9.60 0.94
CA ASP A 157 5.36 -10.63 1.65
C ASP A 157 3.86 -10.31 1.71
N ALA A 158 3.10 -11.23 2.27
CA ALA A 158 1.65 -11.14 2.39
C ALA A 158 1.20 -10.05 3.39
N GLU A 159 1.99 -9.77 4.42
CA GLU A 159 1.71 -8.71 5.39
C GLU A 159 1.83 -7.33 4.73
N ALA A 160 2.90 -7.10 3.97
CA ALA A 160 3.07 -5.88 3.18
C ALA A 160 1.92 -5.69 2.19
N TYR A 161 1.44 -6.77 1.55
CA TYR A 161 0.26 -6.72 0.69
C TYR A 161 -0.97 -6.20 1.43
N THR A 162 -1.29 -6.80 2.56
CA THR A 162 -2.45 -6.41 3.40
C THR A 162 -2.35 -4.95 3.84
N HIS A 163 -1.17 -4.50 4.25
CA HIS A 163 -0.92 -3.10 4.61
C HIS A 163 -1.08 -2.12 3.45
N ARG A 164 -0.72 -2.54 2.23
CA ARG A 164 -0.89 -1.71 1.03
C ARG A 164 -2.37 -1.56 0.67
N ILE A 165 -3.09 -2.67 0.52
CA ILE A 165 -4.50 -2.62 0.14
C ILE A 165 -5.36 -1.93 1.19
N GLY A 166 -5.01 -2.01 2.47
CA GLY A 166 -5.64 -1.28 3.57
C GLY A 166 -5.47 0.26 3.49
N ARG A 167 -4.88 0.81 2.43
CA ARG A 167 -4.90 2.26 2.15
C ARG A 167 -6.21 2.70 1.49
N THR A 168 -6.98 1.78 0.91
CA THR A 168 -8.34 2.00 0.43
C THR A 168 -9.36 1.22 1.28
N GLY A 169 -10.64 1.28 0.93
CA GLY A 169 -11.70 0.56 1.66
C GLY A 169 -11.91 1.01 3.10
N ARG A 170 -11.56 2.25 3.45
CA ARG A 170 -11.63 2.76 4.81
C ARG A 170 -12.97 3.39 5.14
N ALA A 171 -13.29 3.41 6.45
CA ALA A 171 -14.50 4.03 6.97
C ALA A 171 -15.80 3.49 6.33
N GLY A 172 -15.85 2.18 6.08
CA GLY A 172 -17.02 1.52 5.50
C GLY A 172 -17.21 1.74 3.99
N ARG A 173 -16.25 2.38 3.32
CA ARG A 173 -16.26 2.55 1.85
C ARG A 173 -15.72 1.30 1.17
N SER A 174 -16.14 1.08 -0.07
CA SER A 174 -15.51 0.10 -0.96
C SER A 174 -14.19 0.65 -1.52
N GLY A 175 -13.28 -0.26 -1.84
CA GLY A 175 -12.01 0.06 -2.46
C GLY A 175 -11.66 -0.97 -3.54
N ILE A 176 -10.72 -0.62 -4.41
CA ILE A 176 -10.21 -1.50 -5.45
C ILE A 176 -8.69 -1.63 -5.28
N ALA A 177 -8.19 -2.86 -5.27
CA ALA A 177 -6.78 -3.17 -5.27
C ALA A 177 -6.41 -3.90 -6.56
N ILE A 178 -5.53 -3.32 -7.37
CA ILE A 178 -5.08 -3.88 -8.63
C ILE A 178 -3.61 -4.28 -8.48
N THR A 179 -3.29 -5.53 -8.75
CA THR A 179 -1.94 -6.08 -8.59
C THR A 179 -1.36 -6.47 -9.94
N PHE A 180 -0.20 -5.93 -10.28
CA PHE A 180 0.56 -6.31 -11.46
C PHE A 180 1.45 -7.50 -11.14
N ALA A 181 1.29 -8.58 -11.87
CA ALA A 181 2.09 -9.78 -11.70
C ALA A 181 2.44 -10.39 -13.07
N GLY A 182 3.70 -10.77 -13.23
CA GLY A 182 4.13 -11.57 -14.36
C GLY A 182 3.57 -13.00 -14.31
N PHE A 183 3.58 -13.69 -15.44
CA PHE A 183 3.04 -15.05 -15.54
C PHE A 183 3.73 -16.07 -14.61
N ARG A 184 4.98 -15.82 -14.24
CA ARG A 184 5.77 -16.70 -13.35
C ARG A 184 5.59 -16.42 -11.85
N GLU A 185 4.82 -15.41 -11.48
CA GLU A 185 4.67 -14.95 -10.09
C GLU A 185 3.47 -15.57 -9.35
N GLY A 186 2.88 -16.64 -9.88
CA GLY A 186 1.68 -17.28 -9.31
C GLY A 186 1.81 -17.69 -7.84
N ARG A 187 3.01 -18.12 -7.39
CA ARG A 187 3.23 -18.44 -5.97
C ARG A 187 3.03 -17.23 -5.06
N LYS A 188 3.55 -16.08 -5.46
CA LYS A 188 3.41 -14.84 -4.68
C LYS A 188 1.95 -14.37 -4.64
N VAL A 189 1.24 -14.49 -5.76
CA VAL A 189 -0.20 -14.21 -5.83
C VAL A 189 -0.96 -15.12 -4.86
N GLY A 190 -0.66 -16.42 -4.83
CA GLY A 190 -1.27 -17.36 -3.89
C GLY A 190 -1.08 -16.97 -2.41
N TRP A 191 0.09 -16.44 -2.02
CA TRP A 191 0.29 -15.95 -0.66
C TRP A 191 -0.59 -14.75 -0.31
N MET A 192 -0.75 -13.82 -1.25
CA MET A 192 -1.59 -12.63 -1.06
C MET A 192 -3.06 -13.01 -0.94
N GLU A 193 -3.54 -13.92 -1.79
CA GLU A 193 -4.90 -14.47 -1.72
C GLU A 193 -5.16 -15.19 -0.39
N GLN A 194 -4.20 -15.99 0.07
CA GLN A 194 -4.30 -16.69 1.34
C GLN A 194 -4.35 -15.73 2.53
N ALA A 195 -3.56 -14.65 2.50
CA ALA A 195 -3.51 -13.66 3.58
C ALA A 195 -4.81 -12.87 3.72
N THR A 196 -5.52 -12.65 2.62
CA THR A 196 -6.79 -11.92 2.61
C THR A 196 -8.01 -12.83 2.65
N GLY A 197 -7.84 -14.13 2.44
CA GLY A 197 -8.94 -15.09 2.31
C GLY A 197 -9.77 -14.91 1.04
N GLN A 198 -9.33 -14.08 0.09
CA GLN A 198 -10.03 -13.77 -1.15
C GLN A 198 -9.20 -14.10 -2.38
N LYS A 199 -9.86 -14.57 -3.43
CA LYS A 199 -9.25 -14.74 -4.74
C LYS A 199 -9.21 -13.41 -5.49
N MET A 200 -8.13 -13.19 -6.26
CA MET A 200 -8.04 -12.04 -7.15
C MET A 200 -8.77 -12.34 -8.45
N THR A 201 -9.58 -11.40 -8.90
CA THR A 201 -10.22 -11.49 -10.22
C THR A 201 -9.26 -11.04 -11.30
N GLU A 202 -9.10 -11.82 -12.37
CA GLU A 202 -8.30 -11.37 -13.51
C GLU A 202 -8.96 -10.19 -14.20
N MET A 203 -8.18 -9.13 -14.38
CA MET A 203 -8.59 -7.92 -15.07
C MET A 203 -7.83 -7.83 -16.39
N PRO A 204 -8.50 -7.87 -17.55
CA PRO A 204 -7.85 -7.60 -18.82
C PRO A 204 -7.37 -6.14 -18.86
N LEU A 205 -6.26 -5.90 -19.55
CA LEU A 205 -5.83 -4.53 -19.82
C LEU A 205 -6.87 -3.83 -20.69
N PRO A 206 -7.26 -2.58 -20.35
CA PRO A 206 -8.13 -1.79 -21.21
C PRO A 206 -7.52 -1.65 -22.62
N ASP A 207 -8.30 -1.96 -23.63
CA ASP A 207 -7.92 -1.79 -25.02
C ASP A 207 -8.18 -0.36 -25.51
N GLU A 208 -7.79 -0.04 -26.73
CA GLU A 208 -8.02 1.28 -27.30
C GLU A 208 -9.50 1.62 -27.45
N ALA A 209 -10.37 0.62 -27.62
CA ALA A 209 -11.81 0.85 -27.71
C ALA A 209 -12.39 1.27 -26.37
N ALA A 210 -11.98 0.63 -25.27
CA ALA A 210 -12.36 1.03 -23.90
C ALA A 210 -11.90 2.45 -23.57
N ILE A 211 -10.66 2.81 -23.96
CA ILE A 211 -10.12 4.14 -23.77
C ILE A 211 -10.92 5.20 -24.54
N ARG A 212 -11.25 4.92 -25.80
CA ARG A 212 -12.05 5.85 -26.63
C ARG A 212 -13.48 6.03 -26.11
N ALA A 213 -14.07 4.98 -25.54
CA ALA A 213 -15.41 5.05 -24.98
C ALA A 213 -15.46 5.86 -23.67
N HIS A 214 -14.34 6.02 -22.99
CA HIS A 214 -14.23 6.77 -21.73
C HIS A 214 -13.89 8.25 -21.94
N ARG A 215 -13.38 8.63 -23.11
CA ARG A 215 -13.12 10.02 -23.52
C ARG A 215 -14.38 10.71 -24.07
#